data_00ca34c1da746b0437b52012f9c97064
#
_entry.id   00ca34c1da746b0437b52012f9c97064
#
_cell.length_a   1.000
_cell.length_b   1.000
_cell.length_c   1.000
_cell.angle_alpha   90.00
_cell.angle_beta   90.00
_cell.angle_gamma   90.00
#
_symmetry.space_group_name_H-M   'P 1'
#
loop_
_entity.id
_entity.type
_entity.pdbx_description
1 polymer ?
#
loop_
_entity_poly.entity_id
_entity_poly.type
_entity_poly.pdbx_seq_one_letter_code
_entity_poly.pdbx_strand_id
1 'polypeptide(L)'
;MAKIQTPQPVRGTQDIFGEDQERFQHVVETFERVRRLYGFKGVQMPVFEPTAVFARSLGETTDVVSKEMYSFEDRGGDSLTLRPEFTAGISRAFLTNGWQQHAPMKLSTHGPLFRYERPQKGRYRQFHQLDAEIIGAGEAAADVELLCFADQLLKELGISDGVTLQLNTLGDAESRDAWRDALVEHFQAHKGDLSQDSQDRLERNPLRILDSKERQDRPIADSAPEIDAYLSDEAKEFFGQVTEGLDACGVAWERNSRLVRGLDYYRHTAFEFVTDRLGAQGTVLAGGRYDGLIESLGGPATPAVGWAAGIERLGMLLDEAIPAPVELAILPMGDDAIAKALSVASEMRSSQFSAEIFARGKFKKRMARANQVGALAAIIIGEDELASGKVQFKNLATGEQNELELADVTEKMWDLRFSEDLDNFESHLDDLEQEVAQLGEGD
;
A
#
# COMPACT_ATOMS: atom_id res chain seq x y z
N MET A 1 -41.00 -6.41 -24.89
CA MET A 1 -39.83 -7.07 -24.29
C MET A 1 -39.38 -6.23 -23.12
N ALA A 2 -39.27 -6.78 -21.92
CA ALA A 2 -38.71 -6.04 -20.78
C ALA A 2 -37.26 -5.65 -21.10
N LYS A 3 -36.91 -4.38 -20.87
CA LYS A 3 -35.55 -3.87 -21.10
C LYS A 3 -34.59 -4.60 -20.13
N ILE A 4 -33.68 -5.40 -20.66
CA ILE A 4 -32.64 -6.06 -19.83
C ILE A 4 -31.82 -4.98 -19.17
N GLN A 5 -31.85 -4.93 -17.84
CA GLN A 5 -30.99 -4.01 -17.07
C GLN A 5 -29.56 -4.51 -17.10
N THR A 6 -28.62 -3.62 -17.40
CA THR A 6 -27.19 -3.92 -17.29
C THR A 6 -26.83 -4.15 -15.82
N PRO A 7 -26.24 -5.30 -15.48
CA PRO A 7 -25.76 -5.54 -14.12
C PRO A 7 -24.77 -4.45 -13.67
N GLN A 8 -24.85 -4.07 -12.42
CA GLN A 8 -23.93 -3.11 -11.79
C GLN A 8 -23.00 -3.84 -10.81
N PRO A 9 -21.79 -3.35 -10.57
CA PRO A 9 -20.92 -3.90 -9.54
C PRO A 9 -21.59 -3.83 -8.16
N VAL A 10 -21.17 -4.70 -7.26
CA VAL A 10 -21.66 -4.70 -5.87
C VAL A 10 -21.30 -3.37 -5.21
N ARG A 11 -22.24 -2.80 -4.47
CA ARG A 11 -22.02 -1.52 -3.77
C ARG A 11 -20.76 -1.59 -2.87
N GLY A 12 -19.82 -0.70 -3.11
CA GLY A 12 -18.54 -0.64 -2.37
C GLY A 12 -17.45 -1.49 -3.00
N THR A 13 -17.68 -2.04 -4.20
CA THR A 13 -16.63 -2.57 -5.07
C THR A 13 -16.49 -1.67 -6.29
N GLN A 14 -15.37 -1.76 -6.98
CA GLN A 14 -15.06 -0.96 -8.16
C GLN A 14 -14.26 -1.75 -9.18
N ASP A 15 -14.40 -1.37 -10.45
CA ASP A 15 -13.47 -1.76 -11.51
C ASP A 15 -12.34 -0.71 -11.53
N ILE A 16 -11.11 -1.14 -11.41
CA ILE A 16 -9.93 -0.25 -11.46
C ILE A 16 -9.42 -0.26 -12.89
N PHE A 17 -9.37 0.90 -13.55
CA PHE A 17 -9.00 1.01 -14.96
C PHE A 17 -8.38 2.39 -15.27
N GLY A 18 -7.55 2.45 -16.32
CA GLY A 18 -6.90 3.69 -16.78
C GLY A 18 -5.91 4.21 -15.75
N GLU A 19 -5.93 5.51 -15.48
CA GLU A 19 -4.99 6.18 -14.56
C GLU A 19 -5.01 5.57 -13.15
N ASP A 20 -6.17 5.19 -12.63
CA ASP A 20 -6.26 4.53 -11.32
C ASP A 20 -5.54 3.17 -11.32
N GLN A 21 -5.59 2.42 -12.44
CA GLN A 21 -4.86 1.15 -12.59
C GLN A 21 -3.35 1.39 -12.69
N GLU A 22 -2.90 2.42 -13.39
CA GLU A 22 -1.48 2.77 -13.49
C GLU A 22 -0.92 3.18 -12.12
N ARG A 23 -1.65 4.01 -11.36
CA ARG A 23 -1.30 4.37 -9.98
C ARG A 23 -1.22 3.14 -9.07
N PHE A 24 -2.21 2.25 -9.18
CA PHE A 24 -2.23 0.99 -8.44
C PHE A 24 -1.01 0.13 -8.75
N GLN A 25 -0.69 -0.04 -10.03
CA GLN A 25 0.44 -0.84 -10.50
C GLN A 25 1.77 -0.26 -10.02
N HIS A 26 1.95 1.05 -10.10
CA HIS A 26 3.14 1.74 -9.63
C HIS A 26 3.39 1.51 -8.13
N VAL A 27 2.35 1.62 -7.30
CA VAL A 27 2.45 1.33 -5.86
C VAL A 27 2.91 -0.11 -5.62
N VAL A 28 2.34 -1.09 -6.34
CA VAL A 28 2.71 -2.50 -6.21
C VAL A 28 4.14 -2.75 -6.69
N GLU A 29 4.56 -2.20 -7.82
CA GLU A 29 5.91 -2.39 -8.36
C GLU A 29 6.98 -1.78 -7.46
N THR A 30 6.73 -0.57 -6.92
CA THR A 30 7.62 0.07 -5.95
C THR A 30 7.75 -0.79 -4.69
N PHE A 31 6.64 -1.27 -4.14
CA PHE A 31 6.65 -2.18 -3.00
C PHE A 31 7.43 -3.47 -3.29
N GLU A 32 7.19 -4.11 -4.45
CA GLU A 32 7.88 -5.33 -4.85
C GLU A 32 9.39 -5.13 -5.01
N ARG A 33 9.83 -3.94 -5.38
CA ARG A 33 11.24 -3.57 -5.47
C ARG A 33 11.83 -3.33 -4.09
N VAL A 34 11.21 -2.48 -3.26
CA VAL A 34 11.73 -2.10 -1.94
C VAL A 34 11.76 -3.30 -0.99
N ARG A 35 10.72 -4.16 -0.96
CA ARG A 35 10.70 -5.34 -0.09
C ARG A 35 11.89 -6.28 -0.31
N ARG A 36 12.41 -6.35 -1.57
CA ARG A 36 13.58 -7.17 -1.90
C ARG A 36 14.86 -6.59 -1.30
N LEU A 37 14.97 -5.25 -1.21
CA LEU A 37 16.11 -4.58 -0.56
C LEU A 37 16.17 -4.95 0.92
N TYR A 38 15.03 -5.11 1.59
CA TYR A 38 14.92 -5.54 2.98
C TYR A 38 14.92 -7.07 3.18
N GLY A 39 15.03 -7.85 2.10
CA GLY A 39 15.07 -9.32 2.17
C GLY A 39 13.73 -9.98 2.46
N PHE A 40 12.60 -9.30 2.30
CA PHE A 40 11.28 -9.88 2.47
C PHE A 40 10.94 -10.85 1.34
N LYS A 41 10.42 -12.01 1.69
CA LYS A 41 9.96 -13.04 0.76
C LYS A 41 8.47 -12.88 0.50
N GLY A 42 8.08 -12.91 -0.76
CA GLY A 42 6.68 -12.88 -1.14
C GLY A 42 5.94 -14.15 -0.73
N VAL A 43 4.75 -14.01 -0.19
CA VAL A 43 3.85 -15.12 0.15
C VAL A 43 2.45 -14.84 -0.40
N GLN A 44 1.77 -15.88 -0.86
CA GLN A 44 0.37 -15.80 -1.29
C GLN A 44 -0.47 -16.76 -0.45
N MET A 45 -1.51 -16.24 0.20
CA MET A 45 -2.46 -17.00 0.98
C MET A 45 -3.79 -17.11 0.23
N PRO A 46 -4.63 -18.11 0.55
CA PRO A 46 -6.00 -18.19 0.05
C PRO A 46 -6.79 -16.90 0.30
N VAL A 47 -7.69 -16.56 -0.61
CA VAL A 47 -8.59 -15.40 -0.47
C VAL A 47 -9.66 -15.63 0.59
N PHE A 48 -10.00 -16.89 0.87
CA PHE A 48 -10.91 -17.29 1.94
C PHE A 48 -10.24 -18.35 2.82
N GLU A 49 -10.57 -18.30 4.09
CA GLU A 49 -10.03 -19.16 5.15
C GLU A 49 -11.17 -19.69 6.03
N PRO A 50 -10.97 -20.72 6.81
CA PRO A 50 -11.88 -21.07 7.88
C PRO A 50 -12.15 -19.85 8.77
N THR A 51 -13.42 -19.57 9.07
CA THR A 51 -13.82 -18.40 9.88
C THR A 51 -13.08 -18.33 11.23
N ALA A 52 -12.76 -19.49 11.80
CA ALA A 52 -12.00 -19.59 13.03
C ALA A 52 -10.60 -18.96 13.00
N VAL A 53 -9.97 -18.85 11.83
CA VAL A 53 -8.67 -18.15 11.66
C VAL A 53 -8.79 -16.71 12.10
N PHE A 54 -9.81 -16.01 11.62
CA PHE A 54 -10.01 -14.60 11.92
C PHE A 54 -10.69 -14.38 13.29
N ALA A 55 -11.67 -15.20 13.65
CA ALA A 55 -12.36 -15.07 14.93
C ALA A 55 -11.40 -15.22 16.13
N ARG A 56 -10.45 -16.17 16.07
CA ARG A 56 -9.48 -16.39 17.16
C ARG A 56 -8.39 -15.32 17.21
N SER A 57 -7.93 -14.84 16.06
CA SER A 57 -6.80 -13.91 16.00
C SER A 57 -7.19 -12.47 16.23
N LEU A 58 -8.33 -12.00 15.68
CA LEU A 58 -8.72 -10.60 15.72
C LEU A 58 -9.44 -10.20 16.99
N GLY A 59 -9.96 -11.18 17.76
CA GLY A 59 -10.81 -10.97 18.92
C GLY A 59 -12.30 -10.84 18.54
N GLU A 60 -13.15 -11.62 19.20
CA GLU A 60 -14.60 -11.69 18.93
C GLU A 60 -15.33 -10.34 19.14
N THR A 61 -14.71 -9.44 19.93
CA THR A 61 -15.28 -8.13 20.28
C THR A 61 -14.93 -7.02 19.29
N THR A 62 -14.05 -7.28 18.32
CA THR A 62 -13.66 -6.28 17.32
C THR A 62 -14.77 -6.03 16.30
N ASP A 63 -14.86 -4.81 15.77
CA ASP A 63 -15.83 -4.47 14.71
C ASP A 63 -15.64 -5.35 13.48
N VAL A 64 -14.40 -5.69 13.15
CA VAL A 64 -14.08 -6.56 12.00
C VAL A 64 -14.78 -7.91 12.15
N VAL A 65 -14.63 -8.59 13.29
CA VAL A 65 -15.23 -9.92 13.52
C VAL A 65 -16.74 -9.83 13.70
N SER A 66 -17.21 -8.85 14.49
CA SER A 66 -18.62 -8.77 14.87
C SER A 66 -19.55 -8.24 13.77
N LYS A 67 -19.05 -7.41 12.83
CA LYS A 67 -19.90 -6.66 11.88
C LYS A 67 -19.41 -6.63 10.44
N GLU A 68 -18.11 -6.84 10.18
CA GLU A 68 -17.52 -6.52 8.88
C GLU A 68 -17.06 -7.73 8.05
N MET A 69 -16.97 -8.93 8.64
CA MET A 69 -16.58 -10.13 7.90
C MET A 69 -17.65 -10.57 6.89
N TYR A 70 -17.19 -10.98 5.71
CA TYR A 70 -18.00 -11.71 4.73
C TYR A 70 -17.84 -13.20 4.98
N SER A 71 -18.72 -13.78 5.79
CA SER A 71 -18.71 -15.21 6.11
C SER A 71 -19.86 -15.93 5.41
N PHE A 72 -19.60 -17.18 5.00
CA PHE A 72 -20.56 -18.04 4.33
C PHE A 72 -20.25 -19.52 4.63
N GLU A 73 -21.24 -20.37 4.46
CA GLU A 73 -21.04 -21.82 4.51
C GLU A 73 -20.75 -22.36 3.11
N ASP A 74 -19.79 -23.26 2.99
CA ASP A 74 -19.57 -23.98 1.76
C ASP A 74 -20.60 -25.13 1.59
N ARG A 75 -20.48 -25.90 0.50
CA ARG A 75 -21.39 -27.02 0.25
C ARG A 75 -21.22 -28.18 1.23
N GLY A 76 -20.09 -28.25 1.94
CA GLY A 76 -19.80 -29.23 2.98
C GLY A 76 -20.33 -28.82 4.35
N GLY A 77 -20.76 -27.55 4.51
CA GLY A 77 -21.22 -26.97 5.77
C GLY A 77 -20.09 -26.33 6.59
N ASP A 78 -18.91 -26.18 6.01
CA ASP A 78 -17.80 -25.48 6.66
C ASP A 78 -17.98 -23.96 6.59
N SER A 79 -17.77 -23.30 7.73
CA SER A 79 -17.83 -21.81 7.82
C SER A 79 -16.54 -21.21 7.30
N LEU A 80 -16.65 -20.45 6.21
CA LEU A 80 -15.58 -19.77 5.52
C LEU A 80 -15.76 -18.26 5.57
N THR A 81 -14.66 -17.52 5.52
CA THR A 81 -14.65 -16.05 5.53
C THR A 81 -13.70 -15.53 4.46
N LEU A 82 -14.16 -14.56 3.64
CA LEU A 82 -13.27 -13.78 2.79
C LEU A 82 -12.33 -12.98 3.68
N ARG A 83 -11.03 -13.08 3.45
CA ARG A 83 -9.99 -12.48 4.31
C ARG A 83 -10.20 -10.97 4.49
N PRO A 84 -10.35 -10.48 5.74
CA PRO A 84 -10.48 -9.07 6.05
C PRO A 84 -9.11 -8.37 6.25
N GLU A 85 -8.03 -9.15 6.42
CA GLU A 85 -6.65 -8.71 6.60
C GLU A 85 -5.70 -9.88 6.28
N PHE A 86 -4.37 -9.62 6.27
CA PHE A 86 -3.37 -10.63 5.88
C PHE A 86 -2.69 -11.31 7.06
N THR A 87 -2.45 -10.61 8.16
CA THR A 87 -1.63 -11.05 9.31
C THR A 87 -2.05 -12.40 9.87
N ALA A 88 -3.37 -12.62 10.06
CA ALA A 88 -3.90 -13.90 10.55
C ALA A 88 -3.68 -15.04 9.55
N GLY A 89 -3.88 -14.76 8.25
CA GLY A 89 -3.62 -15.71 7.18
C GLY A 89 -2.14 -16.09 7.07
N ILE A 90 -1.22 -15.13 7.19
CA ILE A 90 0.23 -15.37 7.23
C ILE A 90 0.60 -16.18 8.47
N SER A 91 0.07 -15.80 9.65
CA SER A 91 0.33 -16.52 10.91
C SER A 91 -0.17 -17.97 10.86
N ARG A 92 -1.36 -18.21 10.29
CA ARG A 92 -1.87 -19.58 10.05
C ARG A 92 -0.94 -20.33 9.06
N ALA A 93 -0.50 -19.68 7.97
CA ALA A 93 0.41 -20.31 7.00
C ALA A 93 1.76 -20.64 7.62
N PHE A 94 2.30 -19.77 8.49
CA PHE A 94 3.52 -20.01 9.26
C PHE A 94 3.42 -21.30 10.10
N LEU A 95 2.28 -21.52 10.76
CA LEU A 95 2.03 -22.72 11.55
C LEU A 95 1.83 -23.98 10.68
N THR A 96 0.94 -23.90 9.69
CA THR A 96 0.52 -25.09 8.93
C THR A 96 1.57 -25.60 7.96
N ASN A 97 2.54 -24.77 7.57
CA ASN A 97 3.66 -25.19 6.72
C ASN A 97 4.95 -25.49 7.51
N GLY A 98 4.90 -25.45 8.85
CA GLY A 98 6.07 -25.75 9.67
C GLY A 98 7.20 -24.73 9.53
N TRP A 99 6.86 -23.47 9.23
CA TRP A 99 7.87 -22.44 9.02
C TRP A 99 8.57 -21.96 10.30
N GLN A 100 8.10 -22.40 11.48
CA GLN A 100 8.72 -22.12 12.77
C GLN A 100 10.21 -22.48 12.80
N GLN A 101 10.60 -23.56 12.08
CA GLN A 101 12.00 -24.00 11.96
C GLN A 101 12.88 -23.01 11.17
N HIS A 102 12.30 -22.06 10.48
CA HIS A 102 12.99 -21.05 9.65
C HIS A 102 12.94 -19.65 10.25
N ALA A 103 12.36 -19.50 11.45
CA ALA A 103 12.31 -18.21 12.12
C ALA A 103 13.73 -17.71 12.49
N PRO A 104 13.99 -16.40 12.44
CA PRO A 104 13.06 -15.35 12.05
C PRO A 104 12.79 -15.29 10.53
N MET A 105 11.55 -14.96 10.14
CA MET A 105 11.13 -14.85 8.76
C MET A 105 10.57 -13.45 8.46
N LYS A 106 10.99 -12.90 7.31
CA LYS A 106 10.45 -11.68 6.73
C LYS A 106 9.55 -12.05 5.57
N LEU A 107 8.25 -11.82 5.72
CA LEU A 107 7.23 -12.18 4.74
C LEU A 107 6.48 -10.94 4.27
N SER A 108 6.07 -10.91 3.02
CA SER A 108 5.29 -9.82 2.47
C SER A 108 4.29 -10.32 1.44
N THR A 109 3.20 -9.59 1.30
CA THR A 109 2.15 -9.90 0.33
C THR A 109 1.43 -8.62 -0.11
N HIS A 110 0.63 -8.73 -1.16
CA HIS A 110 -0.34 -7.71 -1.55
C HIS A 110 -1.56 -8.37 -2.18
N GLY A 111 -2.68 -7.67 -2.19
CA GLY A 111 -3.88 -8.17 -2.87
C GLY A 111 -5.19 -7.70 -2.25
N PRO A 112 -6.34 -8.27 -2.71
CA PRO A 112 -7.65 -7.88 -2.27
C PRO A 112 -8.00 -8.38 -0.87
N LEU A 113 -8.70 -7.53 -0.12
CA LEU A 113 -9.29 -7.79 1.18
C LEU A 113 -10.77 -7.39 1.17
N PHE A 114 -11.55 -7.88 2.12
CA PHE A 114 -13.00 -7.75 2.11
C PHE A 114 -13.54 -7.37 3.49
N ARG A 115 -14.21 -6.20 3.59
CA ARG A 115 -14.89 -5.76 4.82
C ARG A 115 -16.24 -5.15 4.49
N TYR A 116 -17.27 -5.54 5.20
CA TYR A 116 -18.61 -4.97 5.03
C TYR A 116 -18.72 -3.61 5.73
N GLU A 117 -18.02 -2.63 5.16
CA GLU A 117 -18.01 -1.28 5.66
C GLU A 117 -18.95 -0.34 4.88
N ARG A 118 -19.21 0.85 5.45
CA ARG A 118 -19.90 1.92 4.72
C ARG A 118 -18.95 2.52 3.67
N PRO A 119 -19.24 2.38 2.38
CA PRO A 119 -18.36 2.86 1.33
C PRO A 119 -18.23 4.39 1.36
N GLN A 120 -17.00 4.86 1.19
CA GLN A 120 -16.63 6.26 0.96
C GLN A 120 -15.28 6.31 0.22
N LYS A 121 -14.83 7.51 -0.21
CA LYS A 121 -13.55 7.66 -0.90
C LYS A 121 -12.41 7.08 -0.06
N GLY A 122 -11.60 6.18 -0.63
CA GLY A 122 -10.52 5.48 0.07
C GLY A 122 -10.95 4.40 1.08
N ARG A 123 -12.26 4.01 1.10
CA ARG A 123 -12.79 2.94 1.94
C ARG A 123 -13.83 2.14 1.18
N TYR A 124 -13.46 0.95 0.78
CA TYR A 124 -14.26 0.06 -0.06
C TYR A 124 -14.58 -1.24 0.66
N ARG A 125 -15.55 -2.00 0.15
CA ARG A 125 -15.89 -3.34 0.65
C ARG A 125 -14.95 -4.42 0.12
N GLN A 126 -14.45 -4.23 -1.10
CA GLN A 126 -13.27 -4.87 -1.63
C GLN A 126 -12.22 -3.77 -1.82
N PHE A 127 -11.09 -3.92 -1.18
CA PHE A 127 -9.96 -2.98 -1.22
C PHE A 127 -8.66 -3.77 -1.27
N HIS A 128 -7.54 -3.11 -1.53
CA HIS A 128 -6.25 -3.77 -1.66
C HIS A 128 -5.26 -3.22 -0.65
N GLN A 129 -4.43 -4.11 -0.11
CA GLN A 129 -3.34 -3.72 0.78
C GLN A 129 -2.03 -4.34 0.34
N LEU A 130 -0.95 -3.63 0.66
CA LEU A 130 0.38 -4.15 0.87
C LEU A 130 0.47 -4.60 2.32
N ASP A 131 1.32 -5.60 2.59
CA ASP A 131 1.51 -6.16 3.91
C ASP A 131 2.93 -6.67 4.07
N ALA A 132 3.53 -6.43 5.23
CA ALA A 132 4.88 -6.89 5.57
C ALA A 132 4.97 -7.30 7.03
N GLU A 133 5.51 -8.51 7.28
CA GLU A 133 5.55 -9.16 8.58
C GLU A 133 6.93 -9.72 8.89
N ILE A 134 7.45 -9.48 10.08
CA ILE A 134 8.64 -10.13 10.63
C ILE A 134 8.18 -11.06 11.77
N ILE A 135 8.35 -12.35 11.59
CA ILE A 135 7.86 -13.38 12.53
C ILE A 135 9.06 -14.12 13.14
N GLY A 136 9.11 -14.19 14.47
CA GLY A 136 10.13 -14.88 15.22
C GLY A 136 11.31 -14.02 15.67
N ALA A 137 11.19 -12.69 15.56
CA ALA A 137 12.17 -11.73 16.07
C ALA A 137 11.57 -10.93 17.23
N GLY A 138 12.15 -11.06 18.42
CA GLY A 138 11.69 -10.39 19.65
C GLY A 138 12.40 -9.07 19.92
N GLU A 139 13.49 -8.78 19.22
CA GLU A 139 14.35 -7.63 19.41
C GLU A 139 13.73 -6.36 18.81
N ALA A 140 13.91 -5.22 19.44
CA ALA A 140 13.46 -3.89 18.98
C ALA A 140 13.97 -3.54 17.56
N ALA A 141 15.14 -4.08 17.18
CA ALA A 141 15.72 -3.90 15.86
C ALA A 141 14.79 -4.37 14.72
N ALA A 142 13.92 -5.37 14.95
CA ALA A 142 12.96 -5.83 13.96
C ALA A 142 11.86 -4.78 13.70
N ASP A 143 11.42 -4.09 14.76
CA ASP A 143 10.45 -2.98 14.65
C ASP A 143 11.06 -1.81 13.88
N VAL A 144 12.32 -1.45 14.20
CA VAL A 144 13.07 -0.39 13.51
C VAL A 144 13.21 -0.71 12.02
N GLU A 145 13.67 -1.92 11.67
CA GLU A 145 13.84 -2.33 10.28
C GLU A 145 12.54 -2.29 9.49
N LEU A 146 11.45 -2.73 10.12
CA LEU A 146 10.11 -2.71 9.51
C LEU A 146 9.61 -1.27 9.27
N LEU A 147 9.89 -0.34 10.20
CA LEU A 147 9.55 1.07 10.07
C LEU A 147 10.43 1.78 9.03
N CYS A 148 11.74 1.45 8.95
CA CYS A 148 12.61 1.92 7.88
C CYS A 148 12.14 1.47 6.50
N PHE A 149 11.63 0.23 6.38
CA PHE A 149 11.03 -0.25 5.14
C PHE A 149 9.78 0.57 4.75
N ALA A 150 8.90 0.86 5.70
CA ALA A 150 7.73 1.67 5.47
C ALA A 150 8.09 3.11 5.03
N ASP A 151 9.02 3.74 5.72
CA ASP A 151 9.51 5.09 5.43
C ASP A 151 10.15 5.16 4.04
N GLN A 152 11.04 4.22 3.70
CA GLN A 152 11.64 4.15 2.37
C GLN A 152 10.59 3.95 1.28
N LEU A 153 9.60 3.08 1.49
CA LEU A 153 8.51 2.88 0.52
C LEU A 153 7.77 4.20 0.23
N LEU A 154 7.45 4.99 1.27
CA LEU A 154 6.75 6.26 1.10
C LEU A 154 7.62 7.30 0.39
N LYS A 155 8.93 7.34 0.68
CA LYS A 155 9.91 8.20 -0.01
C LYS A 155 10.02 7.84 -1.49
N GLU A 156 10.14 6.56 -1.82
CA GLU A 156 10.27 6.10 -3.20
C GLU A 156 8.98 6.21 -4.03
N LEU A 157 7.82 6.31 -3.35
CA LEU A 157 6.56 6.69 -3.97
C LEU A 157 6.41 8.22 -4.13
N GLY A 158 7.34 9.03 -3.63
CA GLY A 158 7.27 10.49 -3.67
C GLY A 158 6.13 11.08 -2.83
N ILE A 159 5.68 10.37 -1.80
CA ILE A 159 4.52 10.78 -0.99
C ILE A 159 4.85 11.01 0.49
N SER A 160 6.12 11.01 0.86
CA SER A 160 6.57 11.24 2.24
C SER A 160 6.20 12.63 2.76
N ASP A 161 6.17 13.62 1.89
CA ASP A 161 5.79 14.99 2.24
C ASP A 161 4.35 15.06 2.76
N GLY A 162 4.20 15.63 3.98
CA GLY A 162 2.90 15.70 4.65
C GLY A 162 2.39 14.36 5.17
N VAL A 163 3.26 13.36 5.30
CA VAL A 163 3.01 12.10 6.01
C VAL A 163 3.87 12.06 7.28
N THR A 164 3.23 11.86 8.42
CA THR A 164 3.88 11.79 9.73
C THR A 164 3.80 10.39 10.30
N LEU A 165 4.93 9.84 10.76
CA LEU A 165 4.96 8.62 11.57
C LEU A 165 4.55 8.94 13.00
N GLN A 166 3.37 8.52 13.40
CA GLN A 166 2.93 8.52 14.80
C GLN A 166 3.29 7.20 15.45
N LEU A 167 4.01 7.27 16.57
CA LEU A 167 4.54 6.13 17.28
C LEU A 167 4.03 6.09 18.73
N ASN A 168 3.69 4.90 19.22
CA ASN A 168 3.35 4.64 20.62
C ASN A 168 3.92 3.29 21.07
N THR A 169 3.94 3.07 22.38
CA THR A 169 4.06 1.74 22.98
C THR A 169 2.78 1.37 23.73
N LEU A 170 2.40 0.11 23.62
CA LEU A 170 1.31 -0.49 24.41
C LEU A 170 1.87 -1.32 25.58
N GLY A 171 3.19 -1.27 25.79
CA GLY A 171 3.90 -2.01 26.80
C GLY A 171 3.87 -3.53 26.59
N ASP A 172 4.49 -4.23 27.52
CA ASP A 172 4.37 -5.68 27.66
C ASP A 172 3.00 -6.07 28.26
N ALA A 173 2.81 -7.34 28.57
CA ALA A 173 1.54 -7.82 29.13
C ALA A 173 1.22 -7.18 30.50
N GLU A 174 2.23 -7.07 31.38
CA GLU A 174 2.09 -6.49 32.72
C GLU A 174 1.73 -5.00 32.64
N SER A 175 2.46 -4.23 31.86
CA SER A 175 2.21 -2.81 31.62
C SER A 175 0.80 -2.56 31.08
N ARG A 176 0.41 -3.36 30.08
CA ARG A 176 -0.89 -3.21 29.43
C ARG A 176 -2.05 -3.57 30.36
N ASP A 177 -1.92 -4.59 31.19
CA ASP A 177 -2.95 -4.99 32.13
C ASP A 177 -3.11 -3.93 33.23
N ALA A 178 -2.01 -3.42 33.79
CA ALA A 178 -2.03 -2.33 34.76
C ALA A 178 -2.67 -1.04 34.18
N TRP A 179 -2.32 -0.67 32.96
CA TRP A 179 -2.91 0.48 32.26
C TRP A 179 -4.40 0.26 31.97
N ARG A 180 -4.78 -0.94 31.53
CA ARG A 180 -6.18 -1.29 31.27
C ARG A 180 -7.04 -1.14 32.52
N ASP A 181 -6.55 -1.59 33.68
CA ASP A 181 -7.27 -1.47 34.95
C ASP A 181 -7.46 0.00 35.34
N ALA A 182 -6.46 0.85 35.17
CA ALA A 182 -6.55 2.29 35.40
C ALA A 182 -7.54 2.98 34.43
N LEU A 183 -7.54 2.56 33.15
CA LEU A 183 -8.51 3.05 32.16
C LEU A 183 -9.94 2.65 32.52
N VAL A 184 -10.15 1.42 32.98
CA VAL A 184 -11.45 0.93 33.42
C VAL A 184 -11.95 1.78 34.62
N GLU A 185 -11.11 2.04 35.64
CA GLU A 185 -11.43 2.89 36.75
C GLU A 185 -11.82 4.30 36.32
N HIS A 186 -11.00 4.91 35.43
CA HIS A 186 -11.26 6.23 34.90
C HIS A 186 -12.57 6.33 34.12
N PHE A 187 -12.78 5.43 33.14
CA PHE A 187 -14.02 5.45 32.34
C PHE A 187 -15.26 5.05 33.12
N GLN A 188 -15.13 4.18 34.11
CA GLN A 188 -16.24 3.82 35.01
C GLN A 188 -16.73 5.03 35.82
N ALA A 189 -15.81 5.89 36.30
CA ALA A 189 -16.14 7.13 36.98
C ALA A 189 -16.94 8.12 36.11
N HIS A 190 -16.77 8.03 34.77
CA HIS A 190 -17.44 8.91 33.81
C HIS A 190 -18.47 8.17 32.93
N LYS A 191 -18.90 6.97 33.34
CA LYS A 191 -19.78 6.10 32.52
C LYS A 191 -21.03 6.80 32.01
N GLY A 192 -21.62 7.69 32.84
CA GLY A 192 -22.85 8.41 32.50
C GLY A 192 -22.69 9.45 31.39
N ASP A 193 -21.46 9.93 31.19
CA ASP A 193 -21.11 10.95 30.17
C ASP A 193 -20.57 10.36 28.87
N LEU A 194 -20.28 9.06 28.87
CA LEU A 194 -19.81 8.35 27.65
C LEU A 194 -20.97 8.09 26.68
N SER A 195 -20.63 8.01 25.38
CA SER A 195 -21.56 7.53 24.37
C SER A 195 -21.96 6.08 24.59
N GLN A 196 -23.11 5.66 24.06
CA GLN A 196 -23.57 4.28 24.21
C GLN A 196 -22.54 3.27 23.70
N ASP A 197 -21.89 3.57 22.54
CA ASP A 197 -20.83 2.72 21.96
C ASP A 197 -19.63 2.62 22.91
N SER A 198 -19.22 3.72 23.55
CA SER A 198 -18.14 3.72 24.55
C SER A 198 -18.50 3.05 25.84
N GLN A 199 -19.77 3.11 26.27
CA GLN A 199 -20.25 2.32 27.43
C GLN A 199 -20.20 0.81 27.14
N ASP A 200 -20.56 0.39 25.92
CA ASP A 200 -20.47 -1.01 25.50
C ASP A 200 -18.99 -1.46 25.40
N ARG A 201 -18.09 -0.57 24.92
CA ARG A 201 -16.65 -0.81 24.86
C ARG A 201 -16.02 -0.91 26.24
N LEU A 202 -16.48 -0.18 27.21
CA LEU A 202 -15.96 -0.22 28.59
C LEU A 202 -16.01 -1.65 29.19
N GLU A 203 -17.01 -2.42 28.82
CA GLU A 203 -17.15 -3.81 29.28
C GLU A 203 -16.32 -4.80 28.46
N ARG A 204 -16.07 -4.49 27.19
CA ARG A 204 -15.44 -5.42 26.23
C ARG A 204 -13.98 -5.09 25.95
N ASN A 205 -13.70 -3.82 25.64
CA ASN A 205 -12.36 -3.34 25.26
C ASN A 205 -12.21 -1.84 25.57
N PRO A 206 -11.86 -1.48 26.80
CA PRO A 206 -11.78 -0.10 27.27
C PRO A 206 -10.74 0.74 26.52
N LEU A 207 -9.66 0.13 26.00
CA LEU A 207 -8.65 0.84 25.20
C LEU A 207 -9.25 1.49 23.95
N ARG A 208 -10.32 0.90 23.39
CA ARG A 208 -11.00 1.46 22.20
C ARG A 208 -11.77 2.74 22.46
N ILE A 209 -11.97 3.13 23.73
CA ILE A 209 -12.60 4.41 24.09
C ILE A 209 -11.63 5.56 23.81
N LEU A 210 -10.31 5.32 23.90
CA LEU A 210 -9.28 6.31 23.58
C LEU A 210 -9.33 6.77 22.12
N ASP A 211 -9.76 5.90 21.20
CA ASP A 211 -9.94 6.18 19.77
C ASP A 211 -11.40 6.53 19.41
N SER A 212 -12.23 6.90 20.37
CA SER A 212 -13.62 7.27 20.09
C SER A 212 -13.70 8.55 19.24
N LYS A 213 -14.53 8.50 18.18
CA LYS A 213 -14.82 9.66 17.32
C LYS A 213 -16.00 10.50 17.81
N GLU A 214 -16.68 10.03 18.85
CA GLU A 214 -17.82 10.72 19.44
C GLU A 214 -17.37 11.96 20.22
N ARG A 215 -17.99 13.10 19.94
CA ARG A 215 -17.59 14.39 20.54
C ARG A 215 -17.68 14.40 22.07
N GLN A 216 -18.66 13.70 22.64
CA GLN A 216 -18.86 13.62 24.10
C GLN A 216 -17.78 12.79 24.78
N ASP A 217 -17.19 11.81 24.11
CA ASP A 217 -16.16 10.94 24.67
C ASP A 217 -14.77 11.61 24.71
N ARG A 218 -14.51 12.56 23.80
CA ARG A 218 -13.20 13.20 23.65
C ARG A 218 -12.64 13.81 24.94
N PRO A 219 -13.38 14.65 25.69
CA PRO A 219 -12.84 15.24 26.92
C PRO A 219 -12.48 14.19 27.98
N ILE A 220 -13.22 13.07 28.01
CA ILE A 220 -13.02 11.95 28.94
C ILE A 220 -11.78 11.13 28.48
N ALA A 221 -11.70 10.80 27.21
CA ALA A 221 -10.55 10.14 26.63
C ALA A 221 -9.28 11.01 26.74
N ASP A 222 -9.43 12.34 26.59
CA ASP A 222 -8.35 13.31 26.69
C ASP A 222 -7.77 13.44 28.12
N SER A 223 -8.54 13.13 29.13
CA SER A 223 -8.10 13.12 30.53
C SER A 223 -7.73 11.74 31.07
N ALA A 224 -7.80 10.70 30.22
CA ALA A 224 -7.49 9.34 30.63
C ALA A 224 -5.99 9.16 30.96
N PRO A 225 -5.65 8.24 31.88
CA PRO A 225 -4.25 7.95 32.22
C PRO A 225 -3.47 7.47 31.01
N GLU A 226 -2.24 7.97 30.85
CA GLU A 226 -1.32 7.58 29.78
C GLU A 226 -0.56 6.30 30.15
N ILE A 227 -0.21 5.48 29.18
CA ILE A 227 0.49 4.21 29.35
C ILE A 227 1.85 4.39 30.03
N ASP A 228 2.54 5.54 29.84
CA ASP A 228 3.89 5.80 30.33
C ASP A 228 4.03 5.65 31.86
N ALA A 229 2.95 5.91 32.60
CA ALA A 229 2.93 5.73 34.06
C ALA A 229 2.90 4.24 34.52
N TYR A 230 2.60 3.33 33.59
CA TYR A 230 2.37 1.90 33.88
C TYR A 230 3.41 0.99 33.20
N LEU A 231 4.34 1.57 32.41
CA LEU A 231 5.36 0.79 31.72
C LEU A 231 6.32 0.14 32.72
N SER A 232 6.56 -1.16 32.56
CA SER A 232 7.66 -1.87 33.19
C SER A 232 9.01 -1.30 32.72
N ASP A 233 10.10 -1.59 33.44
CA ASP A 233 11.41 -1.14 33.03
C ASP A 233 11.85 -1.80 31.70
N GLU A 234 11.47 -3.06 31.46
CA GLU A 234 11.70 -3.77 30.19
C GLU A 234 10.94 -3.13 29.03
N ALA A 235 9.67 -2.74 29.24
CA ALA A 235 8.88 -2.08 28.21
C ALA A 235 9.41 -0.66 27.90
N LYS A 236 9.93 0.07 28.89
CA LYS A 236 10.60 1.38 28.67
C LYS A 236 11.89 1.21 27.88
N GLU A 237 12.72 0.22 28.25
CA GLU A 237 13.96 -0.07 27.53
C GLU A 237 13.70 -0.47 26.10
N PHE A 238 12.72 -1.37 25.85
CA PHE A 238 12.32 -1.77 24.50
C PHE A 238 11.90 -0.57 23.65
N PHE A 239 11.03 0.29 24.18
CA PHE A 239 10.59 1.47 23.47
C PHE A 239 11.72 2.47 23.22
N GLY A 240 12.64 2.63 24.20
CA GLY A 240 13.86 3.42 24.04
C GLY A 240 14.74 2.91 22.89
N GLN A 241 14.97 1.59 22.81
CA GLN A 241 15.72 0.99 21.71
C GLN A 241 15.05 1.19 20.33
N VAL A 242 13.71 1.16 20.25
CA VAL A 242 12.99 1.47 19.00
C VAL A 242 13.23 2.92 18.59
N THR A 243 13.05 3.87 19.49
CA THR A 243 13.20 5.31 19.17
C THR A 243 14.64 5.69 18.83
N GLU A 244 15.62 5.22 19.60
CA GLU A 244 17.04 5.39 19.31
C GLU A 244 17.43 4.80 17.95
N GLY A 245 16.86 3.63 17.61
CA GLY A 245 17.10 3.00 16.31
C GLY A 245 16.51 3.80 15.14
N LEU A 246 15.31 4.36 15.29
CA LEU A 246 14.72 5.25 14.27
C LEU A 246 15.52 6.52 14.07
N ASP A 247 15.96 7.14 15.16
CA ASP A 247 16.82 8.35 15.13
C ASP A 247 18.14 8.04 14.42
N ALA A 248 18.75 6.89 14.70
CA ALA A 248 19.99 6.45 14.04
C ALA A 248 19.81 6.18 12.53
N CYS A 249 18.60 5.77 12.11
CA CYS A 249 18.26 5.57 10.70
C CYS A 249 17.75 6.83 10.00
N GLY A 250 17.61 7.96 10.70
CA GLY A 250 17.08 9.21 10.15
C GLY A 250 15.59 9.14 9.79
N VAL A 251 14.83 8.27 10.47
CA VAL A 251 13.37 8.19 10.32
C VAL A 251 12.69 9.12 11.31
N ALA A 252 12.07 10.17 10.80
CA ALA A 252 11.35 11.13 11.64
C ALA A 252 10.06 10.50 12.21
N TRP A 253 9.80 10.75 13.50
CA TRP A 253 8.64 10.23 14.19
C TRP A 253 8.10 11.21 15.23
N GLU A 254 6.80 11.06 15.57
CA GLU A 254 6.15 11.82 16.63
C GLU A 254 5.50 10.86 17.64
N ARG A 255 5.63 11.20 18.93
CA ARG A 255 4.96 10.46 19.99
C ARG A 255 3.44 10.75 19.97
N ASN A 256 2.62 9.71 19.90
CA ASN A 256 1.18 9.80 20.12
C ASN A 256 0.76 8.84 21.23
N SER A 257 0.76 9.30 22.50
CA SER A 257 0.45 8.50 23.69
C SER A 257 -0.98 7.91 23.69
N ARG A 258 -1.86 8.38 22.80
CA ARG A 258 -3.23 7.89 22.64
C ARG A 258 -3.41 6.91 21.49
N LEU A 259 -2.37 6.70 20.71
CA LEU A 259 -2.42 5.76 19.61
C LEU A 259 -2.61 4.34 20.16
N VAL A 260 -3.79 3.78 19.91
CA VAL A 260 -4.13 2.37 20.13
C VAL A 260 -4.51 1.73 18.81
N ARG A 261 -4.43 0.41 18.72
CA ARG A 261 -4.74 -0.30 17.47
C ARG A 261 -6.14 -0.92 17.51
N GLY A 262 -6.73 -1.04 16.32
CA GLY A 262 -8.09 -1.57 16.14
C GLY A 262 -8.28 -3.05 16.45
N LEU A 263 -7.20 -3.80 16.70
CA LEU A 263 -7.19 -5.24 16.94
C LEU A 263 -6.52 -5.53 18.29
N ASP A 264 -6.98 -6.56 18.98
CA ASP A 264 -6.64 -6.79 20.40
C ASP A 264 -5.28 -7.46 20.62
N TYR A 265 -4.64 -7.93 19.57
CA TYR A 265 -3.40 -8.69 19.65
C TYR A 265 -2.14 -7.83 19.85
N TYR A 266 -2.23 -6.50 19.69
CA TYR A 266 -1.05 -5.63 19.74
C TYR A 266 -0.44 -5.48 21.13
N ARG A 267 0.90 -5.48 21.16
CA ARG A 267 1.80 -5.27 22.30
C ARG A 267 2.92 -4.35 21.88
N HIS A 268 3.69 -3.82 22.85
CA HIS A 268 4.85 -2.95 22.57
C HIS A 268 4.57 -1.90 21.49
N THR A 269 5.28 -1.92 20.40
CA THR A 269 5.23 -0.92 19.34
C THR A 269 3.86 -0.88 18.64
N ALA A 270 3.27 0.31 18.56
CA ALA A 270 2.11 0.63 17.75
C ALA A 270 2.41 1.88 16.93
N PHE A 271 2.07 1.90 15.65
CA PHE A 271 2.39 3.01 14.77
C PHE A 271 1.38 3.22 13.64
N GLU A 272 1.30 4.47 13.18
CA GLU A 272 0.55 4.87 12.00
C GLU A 272 1.30 5.95 11.22
N PHE A 273 1.38 5.82 9.93
CA PHE A 273 1.73 6.90 9.02
C PHE A 273 0.46 7.62 8.62
N VAL A 274 0.36 8.87 8.98
CA VAL A 274 -0.86 9.67 8.84
C VAL A 274 -0.62 10.91 8.00
N THR A 275 -1.67 11.35 7.27
CA THR A 275 -1.64 12.56 6.45
C THR A 275 -2.99 13.27 6.48
N ASP A 276 -2.97 14.60 6.37
CA ASP A 276 -4.19 15.41 6.23
C ASP A 276 -4.71 15.47 4.78
N ARG A 277 -3.90 15.05 3.79
CA ARG A 277 -4.23 15.08 2.36
C ARG A 277 -5.44 14.21 1.99
N LEU A 278 -5.77 13.21 2.81
CA LEU A 278 -6.90 12.29 2.60
C LEU A 278 -8.09 12.57 3.55
N GLY A 279 -8.09 13.67 4.26
CA GLY A 279 -9.15 14.06 5.21
C GLY A 279 -9.37 13.01 6.30
N ALA A 280 -10.62 12.56 6.48
CA ALA A 280 -10.96 11.59 7.54
C ALA A 280 -10.34 10.18 7.39
N GLN A 281 -9.68 9.90 6.26
CA GLN A 281 -8.99 8.63 5.97
C GLN A 281 -7.47 8.80 5.99
N GLY A 282 -6.95 9.63 6.89
CA GLY A 282 -5.56 10.05 6.94
C GLY A 282 -4.53 8.94 7.18
N THR A 283 -4.89 7.82 7.77
CA THR A 283 -3.96 6.69 7.96
C THR A 283 -3.71 5.98 6.63
N VAL A 284 -2.49 6.01 6.13
CA VAL A 284 -2.08 5.39 4.86
C VAL A 284 -1.38 4.05 5.04
N LEU A 285 -0.61 3.92 6.13
CA LEU A 285 0.07 2.69 6.54
C LEU A 285 -0.01 2.60 8.07
N ALA A 286 -0.20 1.40 8.60
CA ALA A 286 -0.32 1.21 10.03
C ALA A 286 0.03 -0.21 10.47
N GLY A 287 0.59 -0.34 11.68
CA GLY A 287 1.03 -1.62 12.19
C GLY A 287 1.38 -1.62 13.66
N GLY A 288 2.16 -2.60 14.05
CA GLY A 288 2.67 -2.78 15.40
C GLY A 288 3.09 -4.22 15.69
N ARG A 289 3.56 -4.45 16.91
CA ARG A 289 3.98 -5.75 17.42
C ARG A 289 2.80 -6.56 17.98
N TYR A 290 2.77 -7.87 17.71
CA TYR A 290 1.63 -8.75 18.05
C TYR A 290 2.09 -10.14 18.54
N ASP A 291 2.89 -10.20 19.56
CA ASP A 291 3.57 -11.41 20.05
C ASP A 291 2.63 -12.56 20.49
N GLY A 292 1.37 -12.27 20.82
CA GLY A 292 0.38 -13.28 21.25
C GLY A 292 -0.48 -13.89 20.13
N LEU A 293 -0.38 -13.40 18.88
CA LEU A 293 -1.30 -13.82 17.82
C LEU A 293 -1.09 -15.29 17.40
N ILE A 294 0.15 -15.71 17.22
CA ILE A 294 0.47 -17.09 16.79
C ILE A 294 0.06 -18.10 17.86
N GLU A 295 0.21 -17.74 19.14
CA GLU A 295 -0.27 -18.55 20.26
C GLU A 295 -1.80 -18.68 20.26
N SER A 296 -2.55 -17.61 19.96
CA SER A 296 -4.00 -17.65 19.85
C SER A 296 -4.53 -18.57 18.75
N LEU A 297 -3.70 -18.81 17.72
CA LEU A 297 -3.97 -19.77 16.64
C LEU A 297 -3.54 -21.22 17.00
N GLY A 298 -3.01 -21.44 18.21
CA GLY A 298 -2.58 -22.76 18.71
C GLY A 298 -1.11 -23.08 18.43
N GLY A 299 -0.31 -22.10 18.08
CA GLY A 299 1.15 -22.21 17.92
C GLY A 299 1.91 -21.95 19.22
N PRO A 300 3.25 -22.02 19.20
CA PRO A 300 4.09 -21.56 20.31
C PRO A 300 4.06 -20.05 20.43
N ALA A 301 4.38 -19.51 21.60
CA ALA A 301 4.64 -18.09 21.79
C ALA A 301 5.74 -17.63 20.79
N THR A 302 5.39 -16.75 19.89
CA THR A 302 6.27 -16.33 18.80
C THR A 302 6.14 -14.82 18.60
N PRO A 303 7.21 -14.05 18.86
CA PRO A 303 7.16 -12.61 18.66
C PRO A 303 7.00 -12.26 17.17
N ALA A 304 6.23 -11.23 16.90
CA ALA A 304 6.01 -10.79 15.54
C ALA A 304 5.63 -9.30 15.47
N VAL A 305 6.03 -8.65 14.39
CA VAL A 305 5.73 -7.25 14.08
C VAL A 305 5.43 -7.11 12.60
N GLY A 306 4.42 -6.28 12.26
CA GLY A 306 4.01 -6.11 10.88
C GLY A 306 3.27 -4.80 10.63
N TRP A 307 3.08 -4.48 9.35
CA TRP A 307 2.24 -3.38 8.91
C TRP A 307 1.45 -3.72 7.65
N ALA A 308 0.35 -3.00 7.47
CA ALA A 308 -0.44 -3.00 6.26
C ALA A 308 -0.65 -1.57 5.73
N ALA A 309 -0.64 -1.40 4.41
CA ALA A 309 -0.87 -0.12 3.72
C ALA A 309 -1.95 -0.27 2.64
N GLY A 310 -2.87 0.69 2.57
CA GLY A 310 -3.94 0.69 1.56
C GLY A 310 -3.42 1.14 0.19
N ILE A 311 -3.44 0.26 -0.82
CA ILE A 311 -2.93 0.56 -2.18
C ILE A 311 -3.70 1.74 -2.79
N GLU A 312 -5.03 1.74 -2.68
CA GLU A 312 -5.85 2.84 -3.20
C GLU A 312 -5.56 4.16 -2.50
N ARG A 313 -5.25 4.15 -1.19
CA ARG A 313 -4.90 5.37 -0.44
C ARG A 313 -3.54 5.90 -0.83
N LEU A 314 -2.53 5.03 -0.98
CA LEU A 314 -1.22 5.40 -1.49
C LEU A 314 -1.33 5.96 -2.90
N GLY A 315 -2.08 5.29 -3.79
CA GLY A 315 -2.32 5.76 -5.16
C GLY A 315 -2.99 7.14 -5.26
N MET A 316 -3.88 7.47 -4.30
CA MET A 316 -4.50 8.80 -4.24
C MET A 316 -3.54 9.93 -3.81
N LEU A 317 -2.40 9.61 -3.22
CA LEU A 317 -1.38 10.57 -2.80
C LEU A 317 -0.32 10.83 -3.87
N LEU A 318 -0.24 10.00 -4.91
CA LEU A 318 0.69 10.21 -6.01
C LEU A 318 0.31 11.49 -6.77
N ASP A 319 1.21 12.47 -6.75
CA ASP A 319 0.98 13.78 -7.35
C ASP A 319 1.26 13.78 -8.86
N GLU A 320 2.22 12.98 -9.32
CA GLU A 320 2.62 12.93 -10.72
C GLU A 320 1.80 11.91 -11.51
N ALA A 321 1.57 12.24 -12.78
CA ALA A 321 1.03 11.29 -13.74
C ALA A 321 2.09 10.21 -14.01
N ILE A 322 1.72 8.95 -13.79
CA ILE A 322 2.60 7.83 -14.13
C ILE A 322 2.72 7.79 -15.65
N PRO A 323 3.94 7.71 -16.21
CA PRO A 323 4.14 7.67 -17.65
C PRO A 323 3.28 6.61 -18.31
N ALA A 324 2.67 6.96 -19.42
CA ALA A 324 1.89 6.00 -20.21
C ALA A 324 2.81 4.88 -20.74
N PRO A 325 2.35 3.62 -20.75
CA PRO A 325 3.20 2.49 -21.14
C PRO A 325 3.52 2.40 -22.64
N VAL A 326 3.06 3.35 -23.48
CA VAL A 326 3.29 3.33 -24.93
C VAL A 326 4.46 4.23 -25.28
N GLU A 327 5.57 3.65 -25.76
CA GLU A 327 6.75 4.42 -26.17
C GLU A 327 6.74 4.76 -27.67
N LEU A 328 6.20 3.84 -28.50
CA LEU A 328 6.13 4.03 -29.95
C LEU A 328 4.71 3.92 -30.49
N ALA A 329 4.22 4.96 -31.11
CA ALA A 329 2.97 4.97 -31.86
C ALA A 329 3.22 4.62 -33.33
N ILE A 330 2.55 3.59 -33.87
CA ILE A 330 2.70 3.17 -35.27
C ILE A 330 1.42 3.53 -36.05
N LEU A 331 1.54 4.35 -37.07
CA LEU A 331 0.44 4.89 -37.87
C LEU A 331 0.47 4.38 -39.31
N PRO A 332 -0.14 3.21 -39.63
CA PRO A 332 -0.22 2.72 -41.01
C PRO A 332 -1.19 3.60 -41.83
N MET A 333 -0.77 3.96 -43.03
CA MET A 333 -1.55 4.77 -44.00
C MET A 333 -2.05 3.88 -45.12
N GLY A 334 -3.25 3.34 -44.98
CA GLY A 334 -3.85 2.36 -45.92
C GLY A 334 -3.76 0.94 -45.40
N ASP A 335 -4.57 0.06 -46.00
CA ASP A 335 -4.68 -1.36 -45.58
C ASP A 335 -3.39 -2.13 -45.89
N ASP A 336 -2.69 -1.78 -46.94
CA ASP A 336 -1.44 -2.44 -47.36
C ASP A 336 -0.30 -2.21 -46.35
N ALA A 337 -0.35 -1.11 -45.59
CA ALA A 337 0.64 -0.80 -44.55
C ALA A 337 0.40 -1.59 -43.24
N ILE A 338 -0.77 -2.21 -43.03
CA ILE A 338 -1.12 -2.91 -41.77
C ILE A 338 -0.14 -4.07 -41.49
N ALA A 339 0.15 -4.89 -42.48
CA ALA A 339 1.05 -6.04 -42.29
C ALA A 339 2.45 -5.59 -41.88
N LYS A 340 2.96 -4.49 -42.47
CA LYS A 340 4.25 -3.92 -42.12
C LYS A 340 4.25 -3.30 -40.74
N ALA A 341 3.17 -2.57 -40.35
CA ALA A 341 3.00 -2.01 -39.01
C ALA A 341 3.00 -3.10 -37.95
N LEU A 342 2.34 -4.25 -38.19
CA LEU A 342 2.37 -5.40 -37.29
C LEU A 342 3.77 -5.99 -37.13
N SER A 343 4.53 -6.12 -38.25
CA SER A 343 5.91 -6.61 -38.21
C SER A 343 6.81 -5.68 -37.39
N VAL A 344 6.70 -4.36 -37.60
CA VAL A 344 7.47 -3.36 -36.86
C VAL A 344 7.10 -3.36 -35.38
N ALA A 345 5.80 -3.43 -35.05
CA ALA A 345 5.36 -3.53 -33.65
C ALA A 345 5.94 -4.77 -32.97
N SER A 346 5.98 -5.91 -33.68
CA SER A 346 6.57 -7.16 -33.16
C SER A 346 8.06 -7.02 -32.88
N GLU A 347 8.79 -6.39 -33.79
CA GLU A 347 10.22 -6.13 -33.65
C GLU A 347 10.52 -5.21 -32.47
N MET A 348 9.79 -4.09 -32.35
CA MET A 348 9.93 -3.14 -31.24
C MET A 348 9.65 -3.82 -29.89
N ARG A 349 8.58 -4.61 -29.79
CA ARG A 349 8.24 -5.36 -28.57
C ARG A 349 9.30 -6.40 -28.23
N SER A 350 9.90 -7.05 -29.22
CA SER A 350 11.04 -7.98 -29.03
C SER A 350 12.28 -7.24 -28.51
N SER A 351 12.43 -5.99 -28.87
CA SER A 351 13.48 -5.08 -28.41
C SER A 351 13.12 -4.35 -27.09
N GLN A 352 12.06 -4.80 -26.39
CA GLN A 352 11.60 -4.28 -25.10
C GLN A 352 11.05 -2.84 -25.16
N PHE A 353 10.51 -2.41 -26.30
CA PHE A 353 9.74 -1.18 -26.41
C PHE A 353 8.26 -1.47 -26.45
N SER A 354 7.48 -0.73 -25.67
CA SER A 354 6.02 -0.76 -25.81
C SER A 354 5.61 -0.04 -27.10
N ALA A 355 4.81 -0.70 -27.93
CA ALA A 355 4.38 -0.17 -29.21
C ALA A 355 2.89 -0.42 -29.46
N GLU A 356 2.14 0.63 -29.84
CA GLU A 356 0.73 0.53 -30.20
C GLU A 356 0.48 0.93 -31.66
N ILE A 357 -0.39 0.17 -32.34
CA ILE A 357 -0.76 0.43 -33.73
C ILE A 357 -2.08 1.20 -33.76
N PHE A 358 -2.03 2.43 -34.26
CA PHE A 358 -3.17 3.31 -34.44
C PHE A 358 -3.74 3.19 -35.87
N ALA A 359 -4.45 2.09 -36.19
CA ALA A 359 -4.91 1.80 -37.54
C ALA A 359 -6.21 2.52 -37.93
N ARG A 360 -7.10 2.88 -36.96
CA ARG A 360 -8.46 3.36 -37.24
C ARG A 360 -8.62 4.87 -37.06
N GLY A 361 -9.32 5.51 -37.98
CA GLY A 361 -9.66 6.93 -37.91
C GLY A 361 -8.79 7.83 -38.80
N LYS A 362 -9.14 9.13 -38.86
CA LYS A 362 -8.39 10.11 -39.64
C LYS A 362 -7.02 10.34 -39.04
N PHE A 363 -5.99 10.56 -39.86
CA PHE A 363 -4.60 10.77 -39.44
C PHE A 363 -4.46 11.74 -38.26
N LYS A 364 -5.08 12.93 -38.35
CA LYS A 364 -5.02 13.95 -37.27
C LYS A 364 -5.52 13.40 -35.92
N LYS A 365 -6.58 12.56 -35.92
CA LYS A 365 -7.10 11.95 -34.67
C LYS A 365 -6.18 10.87 -34.12
N ARG A 366 -5.53 10.09 -35.01
CA ARG A 366 -4.58 9.07 -34.62
C ARG A 366 -3.32 9.68 -34.02
N MET A 367 -2.79 10.74 -34.63
CA MET A 367 -1.64 11.49 -34.12
C MET A 367 -1.98 12.17 -32.77
N ALA A 368 -3.19 12.76 -32.63
CA ALA A 368 -3.61 13.33 -31.36
C ALA A 368 -3.69 12.26 -30.26
N ARG A 369 -4.12 11.04 -30.59
CA ARG A 369 -4.14 9.92 -29.64
C ARG A 369 -2.73 9.45 -29.27
N ALA A 370 -1.79 9.41 -30.20
CA ALA A 370 -0.39 9.12 -29.92
C ALA A 370 0.21 10.08 -28.88
N ASN A 371 -0.05 11.38 -29.05
CA ASN A 371 0.34 12.38 -28.05
C ASN A 371 -0.38 12.20 -26.70
N GLN A 372 -1.66 11.86 -26.74
CA GLN A 372 -2.47 11.66 -25.51
C GLN A 372 -2.00 10.47 -24.66
N VAL A 373 -1.52 9.41 -25.30
CA VAL A 373 -0.94 8.26 -24.58
C VAL A 373 0.51 8.48 -24.16
N GLY A 374 1.07 9.67 -24.40
CA GLY A 374 2.42 10.02 -23.97
C GLY A 374 3.53 9.29 -24.74
N ALA A 375 3.28 8.84 -26.00
CA ALA A 375 4.30 8.14 -26.75
C ALA A 375 5.53 9.04 -27.00
N LEU A 376 6.73 8.48 -26.88
CA LEU A 376 8.00 9.19 -27.14
C LEU A 376 8.12 9.56 -28.60
N ALA A 377 7.73 8.62 -29.47
CA ALA A 377 7.80 8.81 -30.92
C ALA A 377 6.59 8.23 -31.64
N ALA A 378 6.38 8.70 -32.85
CA ALA A 378 5.44 8.12 -33.80
C ALA A 378 6.13 7.77 -35.10
N ILE A 379 5.83 6.60 -35.68
CA ILE A 379 6.22 6.25 -37.04
C ILE A 379 5.00 6.19 -37.97
N ILE A 380 5.15 6.69 -39.17
CA ILE A 380 4.13 6.70 -40.20
C ILE A 380 4.63 5.77 -41.32
N ILE A 381 3.76 4.86 -41.76
CA ILE A 381 4.05 3.88 -42.78
C ILE A 381 2.96 3.99 -43.86
N GLY A 382 3.29 4.54 -45.03
CA GLY A 382 2.43 4.65 -46.18
C GLY A 382 2.97 3.88 -47.39
N GLU A 383 2.45 4.13 -48.60
CA GLU A 383 2.86 3.48 -49.83
C GLU A 383 4.33 3.77 -50.19
N ASP A 384 4.74 5.03 -49.99
CA ASP A 384 6.13 5.46 -50.31
C ASP A 384 7.11 4.79 -49.34
N GLU A 385 6.77 4.70 -48.07
CA GLU A 385 7.58 4.05 -47.03
C GLU A 385 7.66 2.54 -47.27
N LEU A 386 6.57 1.90 -47.71
CA LEU A 386 6.58 0.49 -48.08
C LEU A 386 7.48 0.20 -49.27
N ALA A 387 7.49 1.11 -50.25
CA ALA A 387 8.33 0.97 -51.48
C ALA A 387 9.80 1.22 -51.21
N SER A 388 10.13 2.17 -50.35
CA SER A 388 11.51 2.57 -50.03
C SER A 388 12.18 1.77 -48.92
N GLY A 389 11.40 1.08 -48.08
CA GLY A 389 11.90 0.41 -46.86
C GLY A 389 12.18 1.36 -45.70
N LYS A 390 11.78 2.64 -45.83
CA LYS A 390 11.93 3.69 -44.82
C LYS A 390 10.65 3.96 -44.06
N VAL A 391 10.72 4.79 -43.06
CA VAL A 391 9.56 5.28 -42.27
C VAL A 391 9.73 6.76 -41.98
N GLN A 392 8.61 7.47 -41.85
CA GLN A 392 8.64 8.81 -41.28
C GLN A 392 8.61 8.69 -39.76
N PHE A 393 9.73 9.02 -39.12
CA PHE A 393 9.90 9.01 -37.67
C PHE A 393 9.67 10.42 -37.12
N LYS A 394 8.83 10.53 -36.14
CA LYS A 394 8.52 11.81 -35.48
C LYS A 394 8.76 11.70 -33.97
N ASN A 395 9.67 12.50 -33.45
CA ASN A 395 9.81 12.74 -32.01
C ASN A 395 8.59 13.56 -31.54
N LEU A 396 7.81 13.07 -30.58
CA LEU A 396 6.57 13.72 -30.17
C LEU A 396 6.81 14.84 -29.14
N ALA A 397 7.92 14.82 -28.42
CA ALA A 397 8.30 15.89 -27.49
C ALA A 397 8.79 17.13 -28.25
N THR A 398 9.72 16.97 -29.19
CA THR A 398 10.29 18.11 -29.95
C THR A 398 9.48 18.46 -31.19
N GLY A 399 8.66 17.54 -31.70
CA GLY A 399 7.94 17.68 -32.97
C GLY A 399 8.78 17.48 -34.21
N GLU A 400 10.09 17.17 -34.06
CA GLU A 400 11.03 16.91 -35.17
C GLU A 400 10.63 15.65 -35.92
N GLN A 401 10.64 15.72 -37.27
CA GLN A 401 10.29 14.59 -38.14
C GLN A 401 11.37 14.35 -39.14
N ASN A 402 11.83 13.11 -39.21
CA ASN A 402 12.90 12.66 -40.06
C ASN A 402 12.52 11.36 -40.79
N GLU A 403 13.10 11.14 -41.98
CA GLU A 403 13.03 9.88 -42.66
C GLU A 403 14.15 8.95 -42.15
N LEU A 404 13.79 7.75 -41.68
CA LEU A 404 14.73 6.75 -41.20
C LEU A 404 14.60 5.43 -42.00
N GLU A 405 15.70 4.73 -42.15
CA GLU A 405 15.63 3.31 -42.52
C GLU A 405 14.92 2.55 -41.41
N LEU A 406 14.10 1.58 -41.78
CA LEU A 406 13.35 0.83 -40.77
C LEU A 406 14.26 0.11 -39.77
N ALA A 407 15.44 -0.35 -40.22
CA ALA A 407 16.44 -1.00 -39.37
C ALA A 407 16.99 -0.08 -38.26
N ASP A 408 16.95 1.24 -38.46
CA ASP A 408 17.52 2.22 -37.52
C ASP A 408 16.51 2.68 -36.48
N VAL A 409 15.23 2.30 -36.62
CA VAL A 409 14.18 2.72 -35.68
C VAL A 409 14.48 2.26 -34.27
N THR A 410 14.96 1.04 -34.08
CA THR A 410 15.30 0.47 -32.78
C THR A 410 16.40 1.27 -32.07
N GLU A 411 17.47 1.59 -32.81
CA GLU A 411 18.57 2.41 -32.29
C GLU A 411 18.08 3.80 -31.91
N LYS A 412 17.25 4.42 -32.74
CA LYS A 412 16.69 5.75 -32.46
C LYS A 412 15.75 5.77 -31.25
N MET A 413 15.00 4.70 -31.00
CA MET A 413 14.18 4.54 -29.81
C MET A 413 15.04 4.39 -28.55
N TRP A 414 16.17 3.69 -28.63
CA TRP A 414 17.13 3.64 -27.52
C TRP A 414 17.70 5.02 -27.19
N ASP A 415 18.09 5.80 -28.21
CA ASP A 415 18.58 7.18 -28.03
C ASP A 415 17.55 8.03 -27.28
N LEU A 416 16.26 7.94 -27.66
CA LEU A 416 15.20 8.69 -27.02
C LEU A 416 14.98 8.26 -25.57
N ARG A 417 14.94 6.96 -25.30
CA ARG A 417 14.76 6.44 -23.93
C ARG A 417 15.91 6.87 -23.03
N PHE A 418 17.15 6.75 -23.49
CA PHE A 418 18.32 7.17 -22.71
C PHE A 418 18.39 8.68 -22.50
N SER A 419 17.95 9.50 -23.45
CA SER A 419 17.90 10.95 -23.25
C SER A 419 16.85 11.34 -22.21
N GLU A 420 15.69 10.68 -22.20
CA GLU A 420 14.65 10.91 -21.19
C GLU A 420 15.11 10.45 -19.79
N ASP A 421 15.74 9.29 -19.68
CA ASP A 421 16.31 8.79 -18.43
C ASP A 421 17.42 9.72 -17.90
N LEU A 422 18.26 10.28 -18.76
CA LEU A 422 19.30 11.26 -18.40
C LEU A 422 18.70 12.57 -17.92
N ASP A 423 17.70 13.11 -18.62
CA ASP A 423 17.02 14.35 -18.24
C ASP A 423 16.32 14.20 -16.88
N ASN A 424 15.68 13.06 -16.65
CA ASN A 424 15.08 12.72 -15.35
C ASN A 424 16.14 12.58 -14.24
N PHE A 425 17.28 11.97 -14.52
CA PHE A 425 18.37 11.81 -13.58
C PHE A 425 19.02 13.15 -13.23
N GLU A 426 19.27 14.02 -14.21
CA GLU A 426 19.80 15.36 -14.00
C GLU A 426 18.83 16.22 -13.16
N SER A 427 17.54 16.17 -13.46
CA SER A 427 16.52 16.85 -12.65
C SER A 427 16.51 16.39 -11.19
N HIS A 428 16.64 15.09 -10.96
CA HIS A 428 16.71 14.52 -9.61
C HIS A 428 17.99 14.93 -8.86
N LEU A 429 19.12 15.05 -9.56
CA LEU A 429 20.36 15.56 -8.97
C LEU A 429 20.24 17.04 -8.57
N ASP A 430 19.62 17.87 -9.42
CA ASP A 430 19.38 19.28 -9.12
C ASP A 430 18.48 19.44 -7.89
N ASP A 431 17.45 18.60 -7.74
CA ASP A 431 16.59 18.59 -6.55
C ASP A 431 17.37 18.21 -5.28
N LEU A 432 18.23 17.19 -5.34
CA LEU A 432 19.08 16.78 -4.22
C LEU A 432 20.11 17.85 -3.85
N GLU A 433 20.70 18.55 -4.84
CA GLU A 433 21.63 19.66 -4.56
C GLU A 433 20.92 20.84 -3.88
N GLN A 434 19.67 21.12 -4.25
CA GLN A 434 18.87 22.15 -3.60
C GLN A 434 18.51 21.77 -2.16
N GLU A 435 18.15 20.51 -1.88
CA GLU A 435 17.92 20.02 -0.52
C GLU A 435 19.17 20.13 0.35
N VAL A 436 20.33 19.72 -0.16
CA VAL A 436 21.60 19.83 0.55
C VAL A 436 21.99 21.29 0.83
N ALA A 437 21.72 22.20 -0.14
CA ALA A 437 21.98 23.63 0.05
C ALA A 437 21.10 24.23 1.16
N GLN A 438 19.83 23.82 1.24
CA GLN A 438 18.89 24.28 2.28
C GLN A 438 19.29 23.76 3.68
N LEU A 439 19.86 22.56 3.78
CA LEU A 439 20.35 21.99 5.03
C LEU A 439 21.66 22.66 5.50
N GLY A 440 22.45 23.23 4.58
CA GLY A 440 23.70 23.94 4.91
C GLY A 440 23.55 25.41 5.35
N GLU A 441 22.38 26.03 5.14
CA GLU A 441 22.09 27.39 5.56
C GLU A 441 21.47 27.51 6.98
N GLY A 442 21.28 26.38 7.67
CA GLY A 442 20.61 26.27 8.97
C GLY A 442 21.57 26.21 10.21
N ASP A 443 22.88 26.49 10.07
CA ASP A 443 23.83 26.58 11.18
C ASP A 443 24.10 28.03 11.65
#